data_20eea955168e7d65d4a547099f87fd60
#
_entry.id   20eea955168e7d65d4a547099f87fd60
#
_cell.length_a   1.000
_cell.length_b   1.000
_cell.length_c   1.000
_cell.angle_alpha   90.00
_cell.angle_beta   90.00
_cell.angle_gamma   90.00
#
_symmetry.space_group_name_H-M   'P 1'
#
loop_
_entity.id
_entity.type
_entity.pdbx_description
1 polymer ?
#
loop_
_entity_poly.entity_id
_entity_poly.type
_entity_poly.pdbx_seq_one_letter_code
_entity_poly.pdbx_strand_id
1 'polypeptide(L)'
;MKPLSTHQLLLWCAATDSTFTRTTVGGEPALTGKCIHCRTKLSVSLRGRPIGGASLEHIVPRTHGGTDAFDNIAIACTRCNAQKGTRLDARRADDPTLRAVIDTLRARRAERLREPLDGLALAPLPTPAHDEADTAETAPDARTVPRKTSKKNRKTR
;
A
#
# COMPACT_ATOMS: atom_id res chain seq x y z
N MET A 1 -11.00 -13.28 -7.74
CA MET A 1 -9.59 -13.47 -8.12
C MET A 1 -8.79 -13.90 -6.89
N LYS A 2 -7.86 -14.83 -7.03
CA LYS A 2 -7.07 -15.33 -5.89
C LYS A 2 -6.05 -14.27 -5.46
N PRO A 3 -5.91 -13.98 -4.15
CA PRO A 3 -4.88 -13.05 -3.67
C PRO A 3 -3.47 -13.56 -4.01
N LEU A 4 -2.54 -12.63 -4.16
CA LEU A 4 -1.14 -12.97 -4.38
C LEU A 4 -0.58 -13.71 -3.16
N SER A 5 0.22 -14.73 -3.41
CA SER A 5 0.98 -15.42 -2.34
C SER A 5 2.10 -14.52 -1.81
N THR A 6 2.58 -14.82 -0.59
CA THR A 6 3.71 -14.10 -0.01
C THR A 6 4.94 -14.08 -0.92
N HIS A 7 5.22 -15.17 -1.64
CA HIS A 7 6.33 -15.22 -2.59
C HIS A 7 6.13 -14.28 -3.78
N GLN A 8 4.91 -14.19 -4.31
CA GLN A 8 4.57 -13.26 -5.37
C GLN A 8 4.68 -11.81 -4.89
N LEU A 9 4.20 -11.50 -3.69
CA LEU A 9 4.34 -10.17 -3.08
C LEU A 9 5.81 -9.80 -2.85
N LEU A 10 6.65 -10.72 -2.36
CA LEU A 10 8.08 -10.50 -2.20
C LEU A 10 8.77 -10.19 -3.53
N LEU A 11 8.44 -10.93 -4.60
CA LEU A 11 8.98 -10.66 -5.93
C LEU A 11 8.54 -9.29 -6.46
N TRP A 12 7.28 -8.94 -6.30
CA TRP A 12 6.77 -7.62 -6.65
C TRP A 12 7.45 -6.50 -5.87
N CYS A 13 7.64 -6.67 -4.55
CA CYS A 13 8.38 -5.71 -3.73
C CYS A 13 9.82 -5.53 -4.21
N ALA A 14 10.53 -6.62 -4.49
CA ALA A 14 11.90 -6.55 -4.99
C ALA A 14 11.98 -5.91 -6.38
N ALA A 15 11.04 -6.23 -7.27
CA ALA A 15 10.98 -5.69 -8.61
C ALA A 15 10.74 -4.17 -8.63
N THR A 16 9.96 -3.65 -7.67
CA THR A 16 9.55 -2.25 -7.57
C THR A 16 10.36 -1.43 -6.56
N ASP A 17 11.37 -2.00 -5.93
CA ASP A 17 12.29 -1.27 -5.03
C ASP A 17 13.62 -0.99 -5.73
N SER A 18 13.96 0.30 -5.87
CA SER A 18 15.14 0.77 -6.59
C SER A 18 16.47 0.29 -5.99
N THR A 19 16.48 -0.19 -4.75
CA THR A 19 17.68 -0.77 -4.12
C THR A 19 17.96 -2.21 -4.57
N PHE A 20 16.97 -2.88 -5.16
CA PHE A 20 17.13 -4.27 -5.63
C PHE A 20 17.63 -4.31 -7.07
N THR A 21 18.67 -5.06 -7.29
CA THR A 21 19.29 -5.30 -8.61
C THR A 21 19.43 -6.78 -8.87
N ARG A 22 19.55 -7.16 -10.15
CA ARG A 22 19.80 -8.55 -10.53
C ARG A 22 21.16 -8.98 -10.03
N THR A 23 21.22 -10.20 -9.53
CA THR A 23 22.44 -10.80 -8.98
C THR A 23 22.35 -12.32 -9.07
N THR A 24 23.39 -13.00 -8.61
CA THR A 24 23.42 -14.45 -8.43
C THR A 24 23.75 -14.76 -6.97
N VAL A 25 22.97 -15.61 -6.35
CA VAL A 25 23.17 -16.06 -4.97
C VAL A 25 23.20 -17.58 -4.95
N GLY A 26 24.30 -18.17 -4.50
CA GLY A 26 24.46 -19.64 -4.50
C GLY A 26 24.33 -20.27 -5.89
N GLY A 27 24.72 -19.57 -6.95
CA GLY A 27 24.59 -20.04 -8.33
C GLY A 27 23.21 -19.82 -8.97
N GLU A 28 22.21 -19.34 -8.23
CA GLU A 28 20.87 -19.08 -8.75
C GLU A 28 20.62 -17.60 -8.99
N PRO A 29 19.91 -17.23 -10.09
CA PRO A 29 19.50 -15.85 -10.32
C PRO A 29 18.58 -15.33 -9.20
N ALA A 30 18.86 -14.12 -8.74
CA ALA A 30 18.13 -13.47 -7.65
C ALA A 30 18.07 -11.95 -7.84
N LEU A 31 17.29 -11.30 -7.00
CA LEU A 31 17.31 -9.86 -6.79
C LEU A 31 17.91 -9.59 -5.41
N THR A 32 18.89 -8.70 -5.33
CA THR A 32 19.54 -8.32 -4.07
C THR A 32 19.39 -6.84 -3.84
N GLY A 33 18.95 -6.47 -2.66
CA GLY A 33 18.71 -5.10 -2.24
C GLY A 33 18.89 -4.90 -0.76
N LYS A 34 18.16 -3.94 -0.17
CA LYS A 34 18.36 -3.50 1.21
C LYS A 34 17.09 -3.55 2.03
N CYS A 35 17.22 -4.04 3.27
CA CYS A 35 16.16 -3.96 4.28
C CYS A 35 15.61 -2.52 4.37
N ILE A 36 14.29 -2.38 4.41
CA ILE A 36 13.62 -1.08 4.53
C ILE A 36 13.96 -0.37 5.85
N HIS A 37 14.28 -1.12 6.91
CA HIS A 37 14.63 -0.58 8.22
C HIS A 37 16.12 -0.31 8.37
N CYS A 38 16.95 -1.36 8.40
CA CYS A 38 18.36 -1.29 8.80
C CYS A 38 19.34 -1.26 7.62
N ARG A 39 18.86 -1.36 6.37
CA ARG A 39 19.66 -1.36 5.14
C ARG A 39 20.59 -2.59 4.98
N THR A 40 20.49 -3.60 5.82
CA THR A 40 21.21 -4.87 5.62
C THR A 40 20.84 -5.45 4.25
N LYS A 41 21.83 -6.05 3.58
CA LYS A 41 21.66 -6.73 2.30
C LYS A 41 20.72 -7.92 2.42
N LEU A 42 19.76 -8.02 1.52
CA LEU A 42 18.76 -9.09 1.46
C LEU A 42 18.58 -9.55 0.01
N SER A 43 18.18 -10.80 -0.15
CA SER A 43 17.97 -11.35 -1.49
C SER A 43 16.63 -12.07 -1.59
N VAL A 44 16.07 -12.05 -2.80
CA VAL A 44 14.86 -12.76 -3.17
C VAL A 44 15.11 -13.47 -4.50
N SER A 45 14.83 -14.77 -4.59
CA SER A 45 14.95 -15.52 -5.84
C SER A 45 13.99 -14.98 -6.90
N LEU A 46 14.22 -15.26 -8.18
CA LEU A 46 13.28 -14.86 -9.25
C LEU A 46 11.91 -15.57 -9.18
N ARG A 47 11.75 -16.50 -8.23
CA ARG A 47 10.45 -17.13 -7.89
C ARG A 47 9.83 -16.54 -6.62
N GLY A 48 10.39 -15.45 -6.08
CA GLY A 48 9.90 -14.78 -4.89
C GLY A 48 10.26 -15.46 -3.57
N ARG A 49 11.09 -16.50 -3.57
CA ARG A 49 11.53 -17.12 -2.32
C ARG A 49 12.55 -16.24 -1.60
N PRO A 50 12.34 -16.00 -0.27
CA PRO A 50 13.29 -15.21 0.51
C PRO A 50 14.64 -15.96 0.64
N ILE A 51 15.73 -15.23 0.55
CA ILE A 51 17.10 -15.71 0.73
C ILE A 51 17.76 -14.84 1.79
N GLY A 52 18.47 -15.47 2.74
CA GLY A 52 19.24 -14.71 3.74
C GLY A 52 18.41 -13.89 4.72
N GLY A 53 17.21 -14.38 5.09
CA GLY A 53 16.37 -13.72 6.08
C GLY A 53 15.55 -12.55 5.57
N ALA A 54 15.26 -12.48 4.28
CA ALA A 54 14.28 -11.56 3.73
C ALA A 54 12.86 -11.93 4.17
N SER A 55 12.03 -10.95 4.46
CA SER A 55 10.62 -11.12 4.84
C SER A 55 9.76 -10.00 4.32
N LEU A 56 8.46 -10.26 4.16
CA LEU A 56 7.48 -9.25 3.78
C LEU A 56 7.11 -8.41 5.01
N GLU A 57 7.31 -7.10 4.90
CA GLU A 57 6.94 -6.10 5.89
C GLU A 57 5.64 -5.43 5.47
N HIS A 58 4.69 -5.31 6.40
CA HIS A 58 3.54 -4.42 6.27
C HIS A 58 3.81 -3.13 7.04
N ILE A 59 3.98 -2.02 6.34
CA ILE A 59 4.30 -0.71 6.92
C ILE A 59 3.22 -0.30 7.91
N VAL A 60 1.96 -0.28 7.49
CA VAL A 60 0.81 -0.31 8.38
C VAL A 60 0.50 -1.76 8.69
N PRO A 61 0.50 -2.17 9.96
CA PRO A 61 0.21 -3.55 10.32
C PRO A 61 -1.17 -4.01 9.84
N ARG A 62 -1.30 -5.28 9.48
CA ARG A 62 -2.60 -5.86 9.12
C ARG A 62 -3.63 -5.72 10.24
N THR A 63 -3.20 -5.81 11.49
CA THR A 63 -4.03 -5.58 12.68
C THR A 63 -4.60 -4.16 12.79
N HIS A 64 -4.03 -3.22 12.04
CA HIS A 64 -4.46 -1.82 11.94
C HIS A 64 -5.00 -1.47 10.56
N GLY A 65 -5.49 -2.46 9.81
CA GLY A 65 -6.09 -2.25 8.50
C GLY A 65 -5.10 -2.13 7.35
N GLY A 66 -3.83 -2.47 7.58
CA GLY A 66 -2.82 -2.50 6.50
C GLY A 66 -3.15 -3.57 5.46
N THR A 67 -2.99 -3.22 4.19
CA THR A 67 -3.26 -4.07 3.03
C THR A 67 -1.98 -4.49 2.31
N ASP A 68 -2.11 -5.36 1.32
CA ASP A 68 -1.02 -5.77 0.43
C ASP A 68 -0.76 -4.77 -0.72
N ALA A 69 -1.22 -3.52 -0.59
CA ALA A 69 -0.90 -2.45 -1.54
C ALA A 69 0.61 -2.15 -1.57
N PHE A 70 1.14 -1.84 -2.75
CA PHE A 70 2.60 -1.73 -2.94
C PHE A 70 3.26 -0.59 -2.17
N ASP A 71 2.53 0.44 -1.83
CA ASP A 71 2.96 1.52 -0.95
C ASP A 71 2.96 1.11 0.54
N ASN A 72 2.25 0.02 0.87
CA ASN A 72 2.16 -0.52 2.24
C ASN A 72 3.05 -1.74 2.48
N ILE A 73 3.61 -2.37 1.45
CA ILE A 73 4.48 -3.53 1.59
C ILE A 73 5.92 -3.22 1.17
N ALA A 74 6.86 -3.83 1.87
CA ALA A 74 8.29 -3.67 1.62
C ALA A 74 9.06 -4.95 1.99
N ILE A 75 10.35 -5.00 1.70
CA ILE A 75 11.22 -6.09 2.15
C ILE A 75 12.02 -5.65 3.36
N ALA A 76 11.88 -6.38 4.43
CA ALA A 76 12.64 -6.22 5.66
C ALA A 76 13.43 -7.49 6.00
N CYS A 77 14.50 -7.36 6.81
CA CYS A 77 15.08 -8.55 7.40
C CYS A 77 14.15 -9.09 8.51
N THR A 78 14.16 -10.41 8.70
CA THR A 78 13.34 -11.08 9.72
C THR A 78 13.52 -10.48 11.11
N ARG A 79 14.73 -10.04 11.47
CA ARG A 79 15.03 -9.38 12.74
C ARG A 79 14.26 -8.05 12.90
N CYS A 80 14.35 -7.15 11.93
CA CYS A 80 13.66 -5.86 12.00
C CYS A 80 12.15 -6.02 11.97
N ASN A 81 11.65 -6.91 11.10
CA ASN A 81 10.22 -7.21 10.98
C ASN A 81 9.66 -7.78 12.30
N ALA A 82 10.34 -8.77 12.90
CA ALA A 82 9.95 -9.31 14.20
C ALA A 82 10.01 -8.27 15.33
N GLN A 83 11.02 -7.41 15.35
CA GLN A 83 11.13 -6.34 16.37
C GLN A 83 10.00 -5.33 16.24
N LYS A 84 9.64 -4.91 15.02
CA LYS A 84 8.50 -4.04 14.80
C LYS A 84 7.21 -4.73 15.24
N GLY A 85 6.98 -5.98 14.83
CA GLY A 85 5.81 -6.76 15.19
C GLY A 85 5.58 -6.86 16.70
N THR A 86 6.60 -7.21 17.45
CA THR A 86 6.49 -7.41 18.92
C THR A 86 6.45 -6.10 19.70
N ARG A 87 7.14 -5.05 19.26
CA ARG A 87 7.29 -3.81 20.03
C ARG A 87 6.33 -2.70 19.62
N LEU A 88 5.94 -2.66 18.37
CA LEU A 88 5.20 -1.54 17.79
C LEU A 88 3.82 -1.94 17.29
N ASP A 89 3.71 -3.03 16.55
CA ASP A 89 2.45 -3.42 15.91
C ASP A 89 1.38 -3.87 16.91
N ALA A 90 1.78 -4.27 18.13
CA ALA A 90 0.87 -4.57 19.24
C ALA A 90 0.34 -3.30 19.94
N ARG A 91 0.87 -2.11 19.64
CA ARG A 91 0.42 -0.85 20.20
C ARG A 91 -0.90 -0.41 19.55
N ARG A 92 -1.56 0.56 20.17
CA ARG A 92 -2.74 1.17 19.57
C ARG A 92 -2.39 1.88 18.26
N ALA A 93 -3.33 1.93 17.33
CA ALA A 93 -3.15 2.58 16.03
C ALA A 93 -2.83 4.09 16.13
N ASP A 94 -3.23 4.74 17.23
CA ASP A 94 -2.96 6.15 17.51
C ASP A 94 -1.67 6.40 18.30
N ASP A 95 -0.91 5.35 18.64
CA ASP A 95 0.36 5.48 19.35
C ASP A 95 1.36 6.33 18.55
N PRO A 96 1.91 7.41 19.12
CA PRO A 96 2.78 8.32 18.40
C PRO A 96 4.09 7.68 17.92
N THR A 97 4.62 6.70 18.67
CA THR A 97 5.84 5.97 18.29
C THR A 97 5.59 5.08 17.08
N LEU A 98 4.48 4.35 17.08
CA LEU A 98 4.08 3.53 15.93
C LEU A 98 3.86 4.40 14.70
N ARG A 99 3.14 5.52 14.84
CA ARG A 99 2.89 6.47 13.75
C ARG A 99 4.18 7.02 13.16
N ALA A 100 5.12 7.47 13.99
CA ALA A 100 6.42 7.97 13.53
C ALA A 100 7.21 6.93 12.72
N VAL A 101 7.16 5.66 13.14
CA VAL A 101 7.81 4.56 12.40
C VAL A 101 7.09 4.30 11.07
N ILE A 102 5.76 4.27 11.06
CA ILE A 102 4.96 4.12 9.83
C ILE A 102 5.30 5.25 8.83
N ASP A 103 5.32 6.49 9.26
CA ASP A 103 5.62 7.65 8.41
C ASP A 103 7.03 7.57 7.83
N THR A 104 8.01 7.17 8.65
CA THR A 104 9.39 6.96 8.22
C THR A 104 9.50 5.86 7.16
N LEU A 105 8.81 4.73 7.37
CA LEU A 105 8.84 3.62 6.43
C LEU A 105 8.11 3.95 5.12
N ARG A 106 6.99 4.66 5.19
CA ARG A 106 6.27 5.15 4.01
C ARG A 106 7.13 6.08 3.16
N ALA A 107 7.81 7.05 3.79
CA ALA A 107 8.72 7.95 3.10
C ALA A 107 9.84 7.16 2.40
N ARG A 108 10.48 6.22 3.09
CA ARG A 108 11.52 5.36 2.50
C ARG A 108 11.00 4.50 1.37
N ARG A 109 9.78 3.95 1.50
CA ARG A 109 9.18 3.14 0.44
C ARG A 109 8.88 3.98 -0.78
N ALA A 110 8.34 5.18 -0.61
CA ALA A 110 8.07 6.11 -1.70
C ALA A 110 9.35 6.51 -2.45
N GLU A 111 10.44 6.81 -1.74
CA GLU A 111 11.74 7.10 -2.35
C GLU A 111 12.34 5.95 -3.17
N ARG A 112 12.04 4.70 -2.77
CA ARG A 112 12.54 3.49 -3.43
C ARG A 112 11.64 2.97 -4.52
N LEU A 113 10.40 3.44 -4.59
CA LEU A 113 9.40 2.93 -5.53
C LEU A 113 9.82 3.28 -6.97
N ARG A 114 9.78 2.27 -7.84
CA ARG A 114 10.05 2.41 -9.27
C ARG A 114 9.13 1.50 -10.08
N GLU A 115 9.14 1.67 -11.38
CA GLU A 115 8.55 0.69 -12.30
C GLU A 115 9.21 -0.68 -12.12
N PRO A 116 8.43 -1.77 -12.23
CA PRO A 116 8.96 -3.11 -12.10
C PRO A 116 10.12 -3.37 -13.04
N LEU A 117 11.10 -4.13 -12.59
CA LEU A 117 12.19 -4.61 -13.45
C LEU A 117 11.65 -5.48 -14.59
N ASP A 118 12.06 -5.20 -15.81
CA ASP A 118 11.68 -5.96 -16.98
C ASP A 118 12.13 -7.44 -16.91
N GLY A 119 11.43 -8.31 -17.66
CA GLY A 119 11.81 -9.71 -17.82
C GLY A 119 11.69 -10.56 -16.55
N LEU A 120 10.87 -10.15 -15.59
CA LEU A 120 10.47 -10.95 -14.44
C LEU A 120 9.09 -11.58 -14.70
N ALA A 121 8.90 -12.82 -14.29
CA ALA A 121 7.61 -13.51 -14.34
C ALA A 121 6.73 -13.03 -13.15
N LEU A 122 6.29 -11.79 -13.21
CA LEU A 122 5.41 -11.21 -12.19
C LEU A 122 3.99 -11.72 -12.36
N ALA A 123 3.35 -12.13 -11.28
CA ALA A 123 1.94 -12.48 -11.31
C ALA A 123 1.08 -11.23 -11.58
N PRO A 124 -0.03 -11.35 -12.34
CA PRO A 124 -0.90 -10.22 -12.59
C PRO A 124 -1.47 -9.67 -11.28
N LEU A 125 -1.55 -8.34 -11.19
CA LEU A 125 -2.14 -7.68 -10.03
C LEU A 125 -3.64 -7.90 -10.02
N PRO A 126 -4.25 -8.02 -8.84
CA PRO A 126 -5.69 -7.95 -8.71
C PRO A 126 -6.14 -6.58 -9.24
N THR A 127 -6.98 -6.57 -10.25
CA THR A 127 -7.63 -5.34 -10.69
C THR A 127 -8.45 -4.79 -9.51
N PRO A 128 -8.31 -3.51 -9.13
CA PRO A 128 -9.21 -2.94 -8.14
C PRO A 128 -10.63 -3.15 -8.67
N ALA A 129 -11.51 -3.71 -7.84
CA ALA A 129 -12.92 -3.72 -8.16
C ALA A 129 -13.32 -2.25 -8.36
N HIS A 130 -13.67 -1.88 -9.60
CA HIS A 130 -14.37 -0.63 -9.82
C HIS A 130 -15.70 -0.80 -9.08
N ASP A 131 -15.85 -0.15 -7.94
CA ASP A 131 -17.17 0.20 -7.44
C ASP A 131 -17.79 1.06 -8.54
N GLU A 132 -18.59 0.43 -9.40
CA GLU A 132 -19.55 1.15 -10.24
C GLU A 132 -20.50 1.83 -9.25
N ALA A 133 -20.10 3.03 -8.80
CA ALA A 133 -21.01 3.93 -8.16
C ALA A 133 -22.09 4.22 -9.17
N ASP A 134 -23.24 3.58 -8.95
CA ASP A 134 -24.52 3.82 -9.56
C ASP A 134 -24.76 5.34 -9.61
N THR A 135 -24.45 5.96 -10.72
CA THR A 135 -24.90 7.32 -11.03
C THR A 135 -26.36 7.21 -11.41
N ALA A 136 -27.20 7.07 -10.40
CA ALA A 136 -28.63 7.34 -10.53
C ALA A 136 -28.76 8.83 -10.89
N GLU A 137 -28.82 9.07 -12.17
CA GLU A 137 -29.21 10.34 -12.79
C GLU A 137 -30.64 10.66 -12.38
N THR A 138 -30.80 11.45 -11.30
CA THR A 138 -32.08 12.02 -10.95
C THR A 138 -32.28 13.29 -11.78
N ALA A 139 -33.01 13.14 -12.88
CA ALA A 139 -33.48 14.26 -13.67
C ALA A 139 -34.29 15.25 -12.79
N PRO A 140 -34.08 16.57 -12.91
CA PRO A 140 -34.92 17.55 -12.22
C PRO A 140 -36.28 17.63 -12.87
N ASP A 141 -37.31 17.28 -12.11
CA ASP A 141 -38.71 17.51 -12.47
C ASP A 141 -39.00 19.02 -12.52
N ALA A 142 -39.18 19.53 -13.73
CA ALA A 142 -39.62 20.89 -13.97
C ALA A 142 -41.16 20.92 -13.89
N ARG A 143 -41.74 21.34 -12.80
CA ARG A 143 -43.06 21.99 -12.73
C ARG A 143 -43.39 22.33 -11.27
N THR A 144 -43.37 23.61 -10.92
CA THR A 144 -44.58 24.35 -10.48
C THR A 144 -44.18 25.74 -10.03
N VAL A 145 -44.62 26.71 -10.79
CA VAL A 145 -44.68 28.13 -10.45
C VAL A 145 -45.97 28.37 -9.62
N PRO A 146 -45.92 28.96 -8.44
CA PRO A 146 -47.11 29.63 -7.89
C PRO A 146 -47.01 31.16 -8.02
N ARG A 147 -48.08 31.66 -8.57
CA ARG A 147 -48.51 33.01 -8.82
C ARG A 147 -48.28 34.00 -7.66
N LYS A 148 -47.88 35.19 -8.07
CA LYS A 148 -47.98 36.42 -7.28
C LYS A 148 -49.40 36.65 -6.71
N THR A 149 -49.46 36.98 -5.43
CA THR A 149 -50.56 37.80 -4.89
C THR A 149 -49.97 38.96 -4.10
N SER A 150 -50.17 40.12 -4.65
CA SER A 150 -50.04 41.45 -4.05
C SER A 150 -51.19 41.71 -3.07
N LYS A 151 -50.90 42.31 -1.90
CA LYS A 151 -51.76 43.27 -1.16
C LYS A 151 -50.98 43.77 0.05
N LYS A 152 -50.50 44.97 0.01
CA LYS A 152 -51.15 46.26 0.35
C LYS A 152 -51.28 46.52 1.89
N ASN A 153 -50.42 47.41 2.34
CA ASN A 153 -50.70 48.60 3.18
C ASN A 153 -51.43 48.45 4.54
N ARG A 154 -50.80 48.94 5.60
CA ARG A 154 -51.23 50.06 6.51
C ARG A 154 -50.31 50.07 7.72
N LYS A 155 -49.49 51.06 7.98
CA LYS A 155 -49.64 52.41 8.58
C LYS A 155 -50.27 52.39 9.99
N THR A 156 -49.56 53.03 10.91
CA THR A 156 -49.83 53.71 12.18
C THR A 156 -49.30 52.92 13.41
N ARG A 157 -48.53 53.43 14.27
CA ARG A 157 -48.28 54.75 14.91
C ARG A 157 -46.99 54.63 15.69
#